data_f9483a609a1266fb7c5964c5e0b94e91
#
_entry.id   f9483a609a1266fb7c5964c5e0b94e91
#
_cell.length_a   1.000
_cell.length_b   1.000
_cell.length_c   1.000
_cell.angle_alpha   90.00
_cell.angle_beta   90.00
_cell.angle_gamma   90.00
#
_symmetry.space_group_name_H-M   'P 1'
#
loop_
_entity.id
_entity.type
_entity.pdbx_description
1 polymer ?
#
loop_
_entity_poly.entity_id
_entity_poly.type
_entity_poly.pdbx_seq_one_letter_code
_entity_poly.pdbx_strand_id
1 'polypeptide(L)'
;MKIENVPVKGLSSKEFEKALKVHWDPELKYNWDNGKAIGRYLHELKKGRIIARVCDKCNRIMLPPRMFCEYCFRPTDRWQYVKDTGVVNTFAVSRIYWNAQRIPPGEPPIIPAVIEIDGASKGMGILHLLGNVKPEDVKIGMRVRAVWKPEGERTGSITDILYFEPIDR
;
A
#
# COMPACT_ATOMS: atom_id res chain seq x y z
N MET A 1 -3.86 5.39 -45.30
CA MET A 1 -2.81 4.37 -45.07
C MET A 1 -3.48 2.99 -45.22
N LYS A 2 -3.22 2.27 -46.32
CA LYS A 2 -3.76 0.90 -46.47
C LYS A 2 -2.93 -0.03 -45.60
N ILE A 3 -3.57 -0.69 -44.66
CA ILE A 3 -2.96 -1.74 -43.87
C ILE A 3 -2.86 -2.96 -44.82
N GLU A 4 -1.66 -3.24 -45.30
CA GLU A 4 -1.43 -4.48 -46.05
C GLU A 4 -1.67 -5.66 -45.11
N ASN A 5 -2.48 -6.63 -45.57
CA ASN A 5 -2.68 -7.89 -44.90
C ASN A 5 -1.35 -8.67 -44.93
N VAL A 6 -0.54 -8.51 -43.88
CA VAL A 6 0.63 -9.36 -43.69
C VAL A 6 0.12 -10.71 -43.20
N PRO A 7 0.35 -11.80 -43.95
CA PRO A 7 -0.06 -13.14 -43.51
C PRO A 7 0.76 -13.53 -42.28
N VAL A 8 0.15 -13.41 -41.08
CA VAL A 8 0.78 -13.85 -39.83
C VAL A 8 0.47 -15.34 -39.68
N LYS A 9 1.46 -16.17 -39.91
CA LYS A 9 1.40 -17.58 -39.57
C LYS A 9 1.84 -17.73 -38.09
N GLY A 10 0.92 -18.17 -37.25
CA GLY A 10 1.26 -18.51 -35.87
C GLY A 10 2.27 -19.66 -35.80
N LEU A 11 3.19 -19.62 -34.84
CA LEU A 11 4.11 -20.72 -34.58
C LEU A 11 3.35 -21.91 -33.98
N SER A 12 3.67 -23.11 -34.38
CA SER A 12 3.23 -24.30 -33.65
C SER A 12 3.94 -24.39 -32.30
N SER A 13 3.40 -25.14 -31.35
CA SER A 13 4.02 -25.34 -30.03
C SER A 13 5.48 -25.80 -30.12
N LYS A 14 5.78 -26.71 -31.09
CA LYS A 14 7.15 -27.19 -31.31
C LYS A 14 8.09 -26.11 -31.86
N GLU A 15 7.60 -25.24 -32.72
CA GLU A 15 8.37 -24.11 -33.26
C GLU A 15 8.57 -23.05 -32.16
N PHE A 16 7.55 -22.81 -31.32
CA PHE A 16 7.64 -21.89 -30.19
C PHE A 16 8.65 -22.34 -29.13
N GLU A 17 8.70 -23.65 -28.83
CA GLU A 17 9.71 -24.22 -27.92
C GLU A 17 11.14 -24.06 -28.45
N LYS A 18 11.32 -24.10 -29.78
CA LYS A 18 12.62 -23.88 -30.43
C LYS A 18 12.96 -22.40 -30.62
N ALA A 19 12.00 -21.49 -30.40
CA ALA A 19 12.25 -20.07 -30.51
C ALA A 19 13.32 -19.65 -29.51
N LEU A 20 14.22 -18.78 -29.95
CA LEU A 20 15.27 -18.24 -29.10
C LEU A 20 14.65 -17.49 -27.92
N LYS A 21 14.80 -18.03 -26.73
CA LYS A 21 14.39 -17.36 -25.46
C LYS A 21 15.61 -16.67 -24.90
N VAL A 22 15.58 -15.34 -24.91
CA VAL A 22 16.60 -14.53 -24.24
C VAL A 22 15.99 -14.04 -22.93
N HIS A 23 16.65 -14.36 -21.81
CA HIS A 23 16.34 -13.72 -20.55
C HIS A 23 16.85 -12.28 -20.63
N TRP A 24 15.94 -11.33 -20.57
CA TRP A 24 16.29 -9.92 -20.53
C TRP A 24 15.84 -9.36 -19.19
N ASP A 25 16.82 -8.95 -18.38
CA ASP A 25 16.57 -8.26 -17.11
C ASP A 25 16.89 -6.77 -17.33
N PRO A 26 15.87 -5.94 -17.56
CA PRO A 26 16.08 -4.52 -17.77
C PRO A 26 16.42 -3.87 -16.43
N GLU A 27 17.69 -3.71 -16.12
CA GLU A 27 18.16 -2.93 -14.97
C GLU A 27 17.92 -1.42 -15.18
N LEU A 28 16.64 -1.06 -15.32
CA LEU A 28 16.24 0.32 -15.53
C LEU A 28 16.10 1.03 -14.18
N LYS A 29 16.84 2.08 -13.97
CA LYS A 29 16.75 2.95 -12.79
C LYS A 29 15.91 4.16 -13.14
N TYR A 30 14.76 4.31 -12.51
CA TYR A 30 13.89 5.47 -12.67
C TYR A 30 13.73 6.22 -11.36
N ASN A 31 13.63 7.54 -11.48
CA ASN A 31 13.15 8.40 -10.41
C ASN A 31 11.78 8.94 -10.80
N TRP A 32 10.82 8.84 -9.89
CA TRP A 32 9.45 9.31 -10.08
C TRP A 32 9.18 10.48 -9.15
N ASP A 33 8.54 11.51 -9.68
CA ASP A 33 7.96 12.57 -8.83
C ASP A 33 6.70 12.02 -8.14
N ASN A 34 6.70 12.03 -6.83
CA ASN A 34 5.56 11.61 -6.02
C ASN A 34 4.38 12.61 -6.08
N GLY A 35 4.55 13.76 -6.67
CA GLY A 35 3.58 14.84 -6.68
C GLY A 35 3.31 15.43 -5.28
N LYS A 36 2.48 16.48 -5.24
CA LYS A 36 2.24 17.24 -3.99
C LYS A 36 1.59 16.41 -2.89
N ALA A 37 0.64 15.54 -3.24
CA ALA A 37 -0.12 14.78 -2.24
C ALA A 37 0.75 13.73 -1.55
N ILE A 38 1.34 12.82 -2.34
CA ILE A 38 2.14 11.72 -1.79
C ILE A 38 3.46 12.25 -1.24
N GLY A 39 4.11 13.21 -1.90
CA GLY A 39 5.35 13.81 -1.39
C GLY A 39 5.19 14.42 0.00
N ARG A 40 4.11 15.18 0.25
CA ARG A 40 3.82 15.71 1.58
C ARG A 40 3.45 14.60 2.57
N TYR A 41 2.70 13.59 2.14
CA TYR A 41 2.36 12.45 2.99
C TYR A 41 3.61 11.74 3.50
N LEU A 42 4.53 11.38 2.62
CA LEU A 42 5.80 10.74 2.96
C LEU A 42 6.67 11.63 3.86
N HIS A 43 6.72 12.93 3.58
CA HIS A 43 7.43 13.89 4.43
C HIS A 43 6.88 13.94 5.87
N GLU A 44 5.56 13.83 6.03
CA GLU A 44 4.94 13.80 7.36
C GLU A 44 5.13 12.44 8.05
N LEU A 45 5.17 11.33 7.31
CA LEU A 45 5.53 10.02 7.88
C LEU A 45 6.92 10.03 8.49
N LYS A 46 7.90 10.70 7.86
CA LYS A 46 9.24 10.89 8.44
C LYS A 46 9.19 11.54 9.82
N LYS A 47 8.19 12.37 10.08
CA LYS A 47 7.97 13.03 11.38
C LYS A 47 7.07 12.23 12.33
N GLY A 48 6.69 10.99 11.98
CA GLY A 48 5.78 10.16 12.76
C GLY A 48 4.34 10.70 12.77
N ARG A 49 3.90 11.33 11.69
CA ARG A 49 2.55 11.90 11.59
C ARG A 49 1.87 11.44 10.30
N ILE A 50 0.57 11.19 10.40
CA ILE A 50 -0.25 10.81 9.26
C ILE A 50 -1.11 12.02 8.85
N ILE A 51 -1.05 12.37 7.56
CA ILE A 51 -1.79 13.52 7.01
C ILE A 51 -2.69 13.07 5.87
N ALA A 52 -3.89 13.64 5.81
CA ALA A 52 -4.93 13.39 4.81
C ALA A 52 -5.27 14.66 4.03
N ARG A 53 -6.02 14.50 2.95
CA ARG A 53 -6.63 15.61 2.19
C ARG A 53 -8.13 15.63 2.41
N VAL A 54 -8.71 16.83 2.45
CA VAL A 54 -10.14 17.04 2.67
C VAL A 54 -10.75 17.72 1.46
N CYS A 55 -11.93 17.24 1.05
CA CYS A 55 -12.81 17.92 0.13
C CYS A 55 -13.89 18.66 0.92
N ASP A 56 -13.88 19.98 0.95
CA ASP A 56 -14.85 20.76 1.72
C ASP A 56 -16.27 20.73 1.12
N LYS A 57 -16.44 20.27 -0.13
CA LYS A 57 -17.77 20.09 -0.74
C LYS A 57 -18.52 18.89 -0.14
N CYS A 58 -17.84 17.75 0.07
CA CYS A 58 -18.46 16.53 0.60
C CYS A 58 -17.89 16.11 1.96
N ASN A 59 -17.01 16.91 2.54
CA ASN A 59 -16.35 16.67 3.82
C ASN A 59 -15.56 15.35 3.89
N ARG A 60 -15.22 14.77 2.71
CA ARG A 60 -14.46 13.52 2.66
C ARG A 60 -13.00 13.76 3.02
N ILE A 61 -12.51 12.98 3.97
CA ILE A 61 -11.12 12.99 4.45
C ILE A 61 -10.43 11.78 3.86
N MET A 62 -9.59 12.01 2.85
CA MET A 62 -8.98 10.96 2.01
C MET A 62 -7.60 10.58 2.50
N LEU A 63 -7.40 9.29 2.72
CA LEU A 63 -6.14 8.66 3.11
C LEU A 63 -5.92 7.37 2.27
N PRO A 64 -4.78 7.20 1.59
CA PRO A 64 -3.72 8.21 1.37
C PRO A 64 -4.24 9.49 0.71
N PRO A 65 -3.57 10.63 0.91
CA PRO A 65 -4.07 11.91 0.43
C PRO A 65 -4.09 11.98 -1.11
N ARG A 66 -5.15 12.59 -1.65
CA ARG A 66 -5.34 12.79 -3.10
C ARG A 66 -5.60 14.24 -3.40
N MET A 67 -5.05 14.75 -4.51
CA MET A 67 -5.28 16.14 -4.93
C MET A 67 -6.64 16.37 -5.58
N PHE A 68 -7.38 15.30 -5.86
CA PHE A 68 -8.67 15.33 -6.52
C PHE A 68 -9.68 14.45 -5.77
N CYS A 69 -10.89 14.95 -5.60
CA CYS A 69 -11.99 14.22 -4.98
C CYS A 69 -12.77 13.45 -6.04
N GLU A 70 -12.73 12.13 -5.98
CA GLU A 70 -13.39 11.23 -6.93
C GLU A 70 -14.93 11.32 -6.92
N TYR A 71 -15.54 11.77 -5.82
CA TYR A 71 -16.99 11.91 -5.69
C TYR A 71 -17.51 13.26 -6.22
N CYS A 72 -16.71 14.30 -6.05
CA CYS A 72 -17.12 15.66 -6.42
C CYS A 72 -16.52 16.13 -7.73
N PHE A 73 -15.61 15.35 -8.32
CA PHE A 73 -14.86 15.67 -9.54
C PHE A 73 -14.21 17.06 -9.50
N ARG A 74 -13.55 17.38 -8.38
CA ARG A 74 -12.89 18.68 -8.17
C ARG A 74 -11.60 18.51 -7.36
N PRO A 75 -10.68 19.50 -7.39
CA PRO A 75 -9.53 19.52 -6.48
C PRO A 75 -9.97 19.49 -5.02
N THR A 76 -9.16 18.85 -4.20
CA THR A 76 -9.32 18.83 -2.74
C THR A 76 -8.80 20.12 -2.13
N ASP A 77 -9.34 20.53 -0.99
CA ASP A 77 -9.19 21.89 -0.47
C ASP A 77 -8.06 22.04 0.57
N ARG A 78 -8.07 21.23 1.59
CA ARG A 78 -7.18 21.41 2.74
C ARG A 78 -6.52 20.13 3.21
N TRP A 79 -5.50 20.28 4.04
CA TRP A 79 -4.80 19.21 4.72
C TRP A 79 -5.37 19.02 6.13
N GLN A 80 -5.39 17.79 6.60
CA GLN A 80 -5.81 17.43 7.94
C GLN A 80 -4.95 16.30 8.47
N TYR A 81 -4.42 16.45 9.68
CA TYR A 81 -3.79 15.34 10.38
C TYR A 81 -4.86 14.38 10.88
N VAL A 82 -4.55 13.11 10.82
CA VAL A 82 -5.35 12.01 11.35
C VAL A 82 -4.56 11.28 12.42
N LYS A 83 -5.20 10.37 13.16
CA LYS A 83 -4.53 9.62 14.21
C LYS A 83 -3.66 8.50 13.59
N ASP A 84 -2.75 8.00 14.38
CA ASP A 84 -1.95 6.80 14.08
C ASP A 84 -2.58 5.52 14.65
N THR A 85 -3.85 5.61 15.03
CA THR A 85 -4.70 4.51 15.47
C THR A 85 -5.77 4.21 14.44
N GLY A 86 -6.35 3.02 14.50
CA GLY A 86 -7.40 2.62 13.57
C GLY A 86 -8.04 1.29 13.92
N VAL A 87 -8.76 0.76 12.95
CA VAL A 87 -9.50 -0.50 13.05
C VAL A 87 -9.09 -1.41 11.91
N VAL A 88 -8.88 -2.69 12.18
CA VAL A 88 -8.66 -3.70 11.14
C VAL A 88 -9.95 -3.86 10.34
N ASN A 89 -9.91 -3.44 9.07
CA ASN A 89 -11.03 -3.58 8.14
C ASN A 89 -11.04 -4.97 7.49
N THR A 90 -9.88 -5.41 7.03
CA THR A 90 -9.67 -6.75 6.47
C THR A 90 -8.24 -7.19 6.69
N PHE A 91 -8.00 -8.49 6.66
CA PHE A 91 -6.65 -9.04 6.81
C PHE A 91 -6.52 -10.39 6.12
N ALA A 92 -5.29 -10.82 5.93
CA ALA A 92 -4.95 -12.18 5.52
C ALA A 92 -3.81 -12.73 6.38
N VAL A 93 -3.76 -14.04 6.55
CA VAL A 93 -2.63 -14.74 7.16
C VAL A 93 -1.87 -15.44 6.05
N SER A 94 -0.66 -14.98 5.74
CA SER A 94 0.14 -15.49 4.63
C SER A 94 1.36 -16.27 5.10
N ARG A 95 1.56 -17.44 4.50
CA ARG A 95 2.76 -18.28 4.61
C ARG A 95 3.68 -18.13 3.40
N ILE A 96 3.46 -17.08 2.60
CA ILE A 96 4.19 -16.82 1.37
C ILE A 96 4.62 -15.36 1.36
N TYR A 97 5.88 -15.08 1.06
CA TYR A 97 6.38 -13.73 0.81
C TYR A 97 5.92 -13.20 -0.56
N TRP A 98 6.07 -11.90 -0.77
CA TRP A 98 5.72 -11.23 -2.03
C TRP A 98 6.47 -11.78 -3.26
N ASN A 99 7.65 -12.38 -3.07
CA ASN A 99 8.45 -13.02 -4.12
C ASN A 99 8.07 -14.49 -4.35
N ALA A 100 6.93 -14.94 -3.87
CA ALA A 100 6.41 -16.30 -3.94
C ALA A 100 7.22 -17.37 -3.16
N GLN A 101 8.22 -16.98 -2.38
CA GLN A 101 8.93 -17.89 -1.49
C GLN A 101 8.07 -18.23 -0.27
N ARG A 102 8.07 -19.49 0.13
CA ARG A 102 7.37 -19.94 1.34
C ARG A 102 8.14 -19.50 2.59
N ILE A 103 7.40 -19.05 3.58
CA ILE A 103 7.94 -18.82 4.93
C ILE A 103 8.35 -20.18 5.52
N PRO A 104 9.58 -20.34 6.04
CA PRO A 104 10.06 -21.59 6.61
C PRO A 104 9.14 -22.13 7.71
N PRO A 105 9.05 -23.47 7.87
CA PRO A 105 8.36 -24.05 9.01
C PRO A 105 8.97 -23.55 10.33
N GLY A 106 8.12 -23.16 11.28
CA GLY A 106 8.53 -22.62 12.58
C GLY A 106 8.64 -21.10 12.66
N GLU A 107 8.74 -20.40 11.52
CA GLU A 107 8.64 -18.93 11.50
C GLU A 107 7.18 -18.47 11.52
N PRO A 108 6.89 -17.30 12.14
CA PRO A 108 5.54 -16.76 12.16
C PRO A 108 5.09 -16.35 10.76
N PRO A 109 3.78 -16.49 10.43
CA PRO A 109 3.24 -15.97 9.19
C PRO A 109 3.25 -14.43 9.18
N ILE A 110 3.23 -13.83 8.00
CA ILE A 110 2.96 -12.39 7.85
C ILE A 110 1.45 -12.15 7.82
N ILE A 111 1.02 -11.04 8.40
CA ILE A 111 -0.40 -10.68 8.51
C ILE A 111 -0.61 -9.30 7.87
N PRO A 112 -0.72 -9.21 6.54
CA PRO A 112 -1.12 -7.98 5.89
C PRO A 112 -2.58 -7.66 6.21
N ALA A 113 -2.85 -6.39 6.49
CA ALA A 113 -4.18 -5.91 6.84
C ALA A 113 -4.43 -4.51 6.27
N VAL A 114 -5.66 -4.19 5.96
CA VAL A 114 -6.11 -2.83 5.70
C VAL A 114 -6.59 -2.25 7.02
N ILE A 115 -5.94 -1.18 7.44
CA ILE A 115 -6.25 -0.47 8.68
C ILE A 115 -7.02 0.79 8.33
N GLU A 116 -8.28 0.85 8.71
CA GLU A 116 -9.12 2.05 8.61
C GLU A 116 -8.68 3.05 9.68
N ILE A 117 -8.15 4.19 9.27
CA ILE A 117 -7.47 5.13 10.19
C ILE A 117 -8.46 6.09 10.83
N ASP A 118 -8.35 6.27 12.14
CA ASP A 118 -9.17 7.18 12.92
C ASP A 118 -8.98 8.63 12.46
N GLY A 119 -10.09 9.30 12.19
CA GLY A 119 -10.10 10.68 11.68
C GLY A 119 -10.07 10.77 10.15
N ALA A 120 -9.93 9.66 9.44
CA ALA A 120 -10.21 9.58 8.00
C ALA A 120 -11.68 9.20 7.75
N SER A 121 -12.16 9.41 6.55
CA SER A 121 -13.51 8.96 6.16
C SER A 121 -13.60 7.44 6.13
N LYS A 122 -14.79 6.91 6.38
CA LYS A 122 -15.07 5.46 6.32
C LYS A 122 -14.54 4.86 5.01
N GLY A 123 -13.87 3.71 5.12
CA GLY A 123 -13.22 3.03 4.00
C GLY A 123 -11.89 3.64 3.57
N MET A 124 -11.37 4.63 4.29
CA MET A 124 -10.05 5.20 4.05
C MET A 124 -9.05 4.61 5.02
N GLY A 125 -8.00 3.98 4.47
CA GLY A 125 -7.05 3.26 5.30
C GLY A 125 -5.69 3.05 4.65
N ILE A 126 -4.85 2.36 5.37
CA ILE A 126 -3.49 1.99 4.99
C ILE A 126 -3.40 0.47 4.93
N LEU A 127 -2.88 -0.06 3.83
CA LEU A 127 -2.46 -1.46 3.77
C LEU A 127 -1.09 -1.58 4.45
N HIS A 128 -1.02 -2.37 5.52
CA HIS A 128 0.21 -2.57 6.28
C HIS A 128 0.23 -3.94 6.96
N LEU A 129 1.29 -4.24 7.69
CA LEU A 129 1.40 -5.46 8.47
C LEU A 129 0.83 -5.28 9.89
N LEU A 130 0.26 -6.33 10.43
CA LEU A 130 0.00 -6.47 11.86
C LEU A 130 1.21 -7.15 12.53
N GLY A 131 1.56 -6.68 13.71
CA GLY A 131 2.60 -7.25 14.56
C GLY A 131 2.14 -7.38 16.00
N ASN A 132 2.94 -8.03 16.83
CA ASN A 132 2.66 -8.26 18.26
C ASN A 132 1.30 -8.90 18.53
N VAL A 133 0.82 -9.73 17.60
CA VAL A 133 -0.47 -10.42 17.70
C VAL A 133 -0.34 -11.82 17.08
N LYS A 134 -0.99 -12.81 17.70
CA LYS A 134 -1.08 -14.14 17.12
C LYS A 134 -2.11 -14.19 16.02
N PRO A 135 -1.89 -14.95 14.93
CA PRO A 135 -2.82 -15.04 13.81
C PRO A 135 -4.27 -15.40 14.22
N GLU A 136 -4.41 -16.28 15.21
CA GLU A 136 -5.71 -16.72 15.74
C GLU A 136 -6.48 -15.65 16.52
N ASP A 137 -5.78 -14.63 17.02
CA ASP A 137 -6.39 -13.54 17.80
C ASP A 137 -6.82 -12.35 16.91
N VAL A 138 -6.41 -12.33 15.64
CA VAL A 138 -6.75 -11.24 14.72
C VAL A 138 -8.22 -11.29 14.32
N LYS A 139 -8.90 -10.15 14.44
CA LYS A 139 -10.33 -10.02 14.11
C LYS A 139 -10.59 -8.72 13.34
N ILE A 140 -11.54 -8.79 12.41
CA ILE A 140 -12.11 -7.57 11.80
C ILE A 140 -12.74 -6.73 12.93
N GLY A 141 -12.49 -5.43 12.93
CA GLY A 141 -12.91 -4.53 14.00
C GLY A 141 -11.91 -4.39 15.16
N MET A 142 -10.80 -5.15 15.15
CA MET A 142 -9.75 -5.01 16.18
C MET A 142 -9.16 -3.61 16.15
N ARG A 143 -9.03 -3.00 17.33
CA ARG A 143 -8.38 -1.69 17.50
C ARG A 143 -6.87 -1.86 17.48
N VAL A 144 -6.20 -1.00 16.68
CA VAL A 144 -4.75 -1.06 16.51
C VAL A 144 -4.13 0.33 16.49
N ARG A 145 -2.83 0.39 16.77
CA ARG A 145 -2.00 1.60 16.65
C ARG A 145 -0.75 1.32 15.84
N ALA A 146 -0.23 2.34 15.19
CA ALA A 146 1.04 2.25 14.47
C ALA A 146 2.21 2.17 15.46
N VAL A 147 3.14 1.28 15.17
CA VAL A 147 4.47 1.22 15.79
C VAL A 147 5.45 1.84 14.82
N TRP A 148 6.04 2.94 15.20
CA TRP A 148 6.93 3.72 14.37
C TRP A 148 8.39 3.32 14.56
N LYS A 149 9.20 3.45 13.50
CA LYS A 149 10.66 3.45 13.62
C LYS A 149 11.11 4.57 14.55
N PRO A 150 12.27 4.43 15.23
CA PRO A 150 12.94 5.54 15.90
C PRO A 150 13.07 6.75 14.95
N GLU A 151 12.95 7.96 15.47
CA GLU A 151 12.92 9.17 14.65
C GLU A 151 14.13 9.29 13.71
N GLY A 152 15.33 8.94 14.20
CA GLY A 152 16.57 9.00 13.41
C GLY A 152 16.65 8.00 12.26
N GLU A 153 15.78 6.97 12.25
CA GLU A 153 15.77 5.91 11.22
C GLU A 153 14.67 6.11 10.17
N ARG A 154 13.83 7.13 10.35
CA ARG A 154 12.71 7.41 9.43
C ARG A 154 13.22 8.10 8.18
N THR A 155 12.84 7.58 7.03
CA THR A 155 13.32 8.05 5.73
C THR A 155 12.28 8.80 4.91
N GLY A 156 11.01 8.82 5.33
CA GLY A 156 9.88 9.32 4.54
C GLY A 156 9.30 8.23 3.64
N SER A 157 9.16 7.06 4.19
CA SER A 157 8.59 5.88 3.53
C SER A 157 7.38 5.35 4.31
N ILE A 158 6.50 4.60 3.66
CA ILE A 158 5.44 3.87 4.34
C ILE A 158 6.01 2.87 5.36
N THR A 159 7.23 2.40 5.15
CA THR A 159 7.96 1.53 6.07
C THR A 159 8.53 2.25 7.29
N ASP A 160 8.30 3.55 7.45
CA ASP A 160 8.58 4.27 8.71
C ASP A 160 7.60 3.86 9.81
N ILE A 161 6.42 3.34 9.44
CA ILE A 161 5.61 2.49 10.29
C ILE A 161 6.17 1.08 10.18
N LEU A 162 6.52 0.44 11.30
CA LEU A 162 7.01 -0.93 11.32
C LEU A 162 5.86 -1.92 11.10
N TYR A 163 4.79 -1.74 11.85
CA TYR A 163 3.55 -2.52 11.80
C TYR A 163 2.47 -1.81 12.63
N PHE A 164 1.26 -2.34 12.60
CA PHE A 164 0.21 -1.98 13.54
C PHE A 164 0.06 -3.09 14.58
N GLU A 165 -0.12 -2.70 15.85
CA GLU A 165 -0.32 -3.63 16.96
C GLU A 165 -1.66 -3.38 17.68
N PRO A 166 -2.27 -4.40 18.32
CA PRO A 166 -3.47 -4.19 19.14
C PRO A 166 -3.26 -3.18 20.26
N ILE A 167 -4.26 -2.31 20.47
CA ILE A 167 -4.24 -1.33 21.58
C ILE A 167 -4.68 -2.00 22.89
N ASP A 168 -5.69 -2.85 22.81
CA ASP A 168 -6.27 -3.56 23.95
C ASP A 168 -5.88 -5.04 23.87
N ARG A 169 -5.34 -5.55 24.92
CA ARG A 169 -5.08 -6.97 25.15
C ARG A 169 -6.04 -7.49 26.18
#